data_5995305fcb4d7d4314cdf40351a08cb5
#
_entry.id   5995305fcb4d7d4314cdf40351a08cb5
#
_cell.length_a   1.000
_cell.length_b   1.000
_cell.length_c   1.000
_cell.angle_alpha   90.00
_cell.angle_beta   90.00
_cell.angle_gamma   90.00
#
_symmetry.space_group_name_H-M   'P 1'
#
loop_
_entity.id
_entity.type
_entity.pdbx_description
1 polymer ?
#
loop_
_entity_poly.entity_id
_entity_poly.type
_entity_poly.pdbx_seq_one_letter_code
_entity_poly.pdbx_strand_id
1 'polypeptide(L)'
;LRESFIVQGNADHYGSIDPLAHAAMFSAYTDEGARWVQAMNGYVLDNIRLVRCFFEKYLPQVHAFENEGAFVLWIDWRSLGLSQSKLHAFLEEQALFLTDHGEEYGLGGEGFTRMNLATPRAEVKKALEHLLSAAKENGFAR
;
A
#
# COMPACT_ATOMS: atom_id res chain seq x y z
N LEU A 1 23.02 26.90 -3.29
CA LEU A 1 22.38 25.71 -2.77
C LEU A 1 22.95 24.44 -3.40
N ARG A 2 22.95 24.30 -4.77
CA ARG A 2 23.47 23.11 -5.46
C ARG A 2 24.95 22.87 -5.21
N GLU A 3 25.79 23.92 -5.30
CA GLU A 3 27.23 23.84 -5.03
C GLU A 3 27.50 23.46 -3.57
N SER A 4 26.82 24.09 -2.61
CA SER A 4 26.96 23.75 -1.20
C SER A 4 26.57 22.31 -0.90
N PHE A 5 25.53 21.78 -1.56
CA PHE A 5 25.12 20.39 -1.45
C PHE A 5 26.19 19.43 -2.00
N ILE A 6 26.79 19.75 -3.17
CA ILE A 6 27.84 18.92 -3.77
C ILE A 6 29.09 18.92 -2.90
N VAL A 7 29.52 20.09 -2.39
CA VAL A 7 30.68 20.21 -1.50
C VAL A 7 30.48 19.39 -0.23
N GLN A 8 29.32 19.52 0.41
CA GLN A 8 29.01 18.76 1.62
C GLN A 8 28.92 17.25 1.32
N GLY A 9 28.26 16.85 0.25
CA GLY A 9 28.17 15.45 -0.14
C GLY A 9 29.54 14.80 -0.41
N ASN A 10 30.47 15.54 -1.01
CA ASN A 10 31.85 15.09 -1.23
C ASN A 10 32.62 14.97 0.11
N ALA A 11 32.43 15.92 1.03
CA ALA A 11 33.05 15.89 2.35
C ALA A 11 32.55 14.69 3.20
N ASP A 12 31.28 14.35 3.04
CA ASP A 12 30.64 13.23 3.75
C ASP A 12 30.76 11.89 3.00
N HIS A 13 31.52 11.85 1.89
CA HIS A 13 31.69 10.66 1.05
C HIS A 13 30.38 10.07 0.46
N TYR A 14 29.33 10.87 0.34
CA TYR A 14 28.03 10.47 -0.23
C TYR A 14 28.08 10.15 -1.73
N GLY A 15 29.14 10.51 -2.42
CA GLY A 15 29.30 10.31 -3.87
C GLY A 15 29.84 8.93 -4.28
N SER A 16 30.24 8.09 -3.33
CA SER A 16 30.82 6.77 -3.63
C SER A 16 29.71 5.71 -3.72
N ILE A 17 29.57 5.10 -4.89
CA ILE A 17 28.66 3.97 -5.05
C ILE A 17 29.28 2.74 -4.37
N ASP A 18 28.54 2.15 -3.45
CA ASP A 18 28.88 0.87 -2.82
C ASP A 18 28.99 -0.23 -3.90
N PRO A 19 30.05 -1.07 -3.88
CA PRO A 19 30.20 -2.18 -4.82
C PRO A 19 29.00 -3.13 -4.87
N LEU A 20 28.32 -3.36 -3.76
CA LEU A 20 27.09 -4.18 -3.72
C LEU A 20 25.92 -3.49 -4.43
N ALA A 21 25.75 -2.19 -4.22
CA ALA A 21 24.72 -1.41 -4.92
C ALA A 21 24.99 -1.39 -6.44
N HIS A 22 26.26 -1.28 -6.85
CA HIS A 22 26.66 -1.37 -8.25
C HIS A 22 26.31 -2.75 -8.85
N ALA A 23 26.67 -3.84 -8.18
CA ALA A 23 26.37 -5.20 -8.63
C ALA A 23 24.85 -5.44 -8.71
N ALA A 24 24.09 -4.98 -7.71
CA ALA A 24 22.62 -5.07 -7.69
C ALA A 24 22.00 -4.31 -8.87
N MET A 25 22.48 -3.10 -9.17
CA MET A 25 21.98 -2.32 -10.29
C MET A 25 22.25 -3.03 -11.62
N PHE A 26 23.44 -3.57 -11.84
CA PHE A 26 23.75 -4.32 -13.06
C PHE A 26 22.87 -5.56 -13.22
N SER A 27 22.61 -6.29 -12.14
CA SER A 27 21.73 -7.45 -12.17
C SER A 27 20.26 -7.08 -12.42
N ALA A 28 19.78 -5.96 -11.87
CA ALA A 28 18.41 -5.50 -12.04
C ALA A 28 18.12 -5.04 -13.49
N TYR A 29 19.10 -4.42 -14.16
CA TYR A 29 18.92 -3.91 -15.53
C TYR A 29 19.36 -4.92 -16.61
N THR A 30 18.96 -6.17 -16.43
CA THR A 30 19.12 -7.27 -17.39
C THR A 30 17.78 -7.71 -17.93
N ASP A 31 17.79 -8.54 -18.98
CA ASP A 31 16.54 -9.18 -19.48
C ASP A 31 15.87 -10.06 -18.44
N GLU A 32 16.64 -10.68 -17.54
CA GLU A 32 16.11 -11.45 -16.43
C GLU A 32 15.43 -10.53 -15.40
N GLY A 33 16.07 -9.43 -15.03
CA GLY A 33 15.48 -8.40 -14.16
C GLY A 33 14.19 -7.83 -14.73
N ALA A 34 14.15 -7.54 -16.03
CA ALA A 34 12.95 -7.08 -16.71
C ALA A 34 11.80 -8.10 -16.64
N ARG A 35 12.08 -9.37 -16.90
CA ARG A 35 11.08 -10.45 -16.76
C ARG A 35 10.56 -10.60 -15.33
N TRP A 36 11.45 -10.47 -14.34
CA TRP A 36 11.07 -10.52 -12.94
C TRP A 36 10.13 -9.37 -12.56
N VAL A 37 10.46 -8.14 -12.94
CA VAL A 37 9.60 -6.96 -12.68
C VAL A 37 8.24 -7.12 -13.37
N GLN A 38 8.21 -7.62 -14.60
CA GLN A 38 6.95 -7.86 -15.30
C GLN A 38 6.08 -8.90 -14.58
N ALA A 39 6.66 -9.99 -14.10
CA ALA A 39 5.95 -11.02 -13.33
C ALA A 39 5.44 -10.46 -11.99
N MET A 40 6.28 -9.71 -11.27
CA MET A 40 5.91 -9.03 -10.03
C MET A 40 4.75 -8.06 -10.24
N ASN A 41 4.82 -7.21 -11.27
CA ASN A 41 3.74 -6.27 -11.58
C ASN A 41 2.42 -6.98 -11.88
N GLY A 42 2.46 -8.09 -12.63
CA GLY A 42 1.28 -8.92 -12.88
C GLY A 42 0.67 -9.47 -11.58
N TYR A 43 1.51 -9.97 -10.68
CA TYR A 43 1.08 -10.49 -9.38
C TYR A 43 0.43 -9.41 -8.50
N VAL A 44 1.04 -8.22 -8.43
CA VAL A 44 0.51 -7.08 -7.67
C VAL A 44 -0.82 -6.60 -8.26
N LEU A 45 -0.92 -6.48 -9.58
CA LEU A 45 -2.18 -6.12 -10.26
C LEU A 45 -3.32 -7.08 -9.93
N ASP A 46 -3.04 -8.37 -9.87
CA ASP A 46 -4.04 -9.36 -9.48
C ASP A 46 -4.47 -9.21 -8.00
N ASN A 47 -3.54 -8.85 -7.10
CA ASN A 47 -3.89 -8.52 -5.72
C ASN A 47 -4.76 -7.24 -5.64
N ILE A 48 -4.43 -6.21 -6.42
CA ILE A 48 -5.24 -4.98 -6.51
C ILE A 48 -6.67 -5.31 -6.98
N ARG A 49 -6.80 -6.09 -8.05
CA ARG A 49 -8.11 -6.53 -8.58
C ARG A 49 -8.90 -7.31 -7.54
N LEU A 50 -8.25 -8.23 -6.84
CA LEU A 50 -8.87 -9.01 -5.76
C LEU A 50 -9.47 -8.12 -4.68
N VAL A 51 -8.71 -7.12 -4.20
CA VAL A 51 -9.17 -6.18 -3.16
C VAL A 51 -10.30 -5.30 -3.68
N ARG A 52 -10.19 -4.75 -4.88
CA ARG A 52 -11.26 -3.92 -5.47
C ARG A 52 -12.56 -4.70 -5.66
N CYS A 53 -12.49 -5.90 -6.24
CA CYS A 53 -13.67 -6.77 -6.37
C CYS A 53 -14.29 -7.13 -5.00
N PHE A 54 -13.46 -7.28 -3.97
CA PHE A 54 -13.96 -7.50 -2.61
C PHE A 54 -14.77 -6.30 -2.10
N PHE A 55 -14.25 -5.07 -2.23
CA PHE A 55 -14.97 -3.87 -1.81
C PHE A 55 -16.26 -3.69 -2.61
N GLU A 56 -16.21 -3.81 -3.93
CA GLU A 56 -17.39 -3.72 -4.79
C GLU A 56 -18.50 -4.70 -4.39
N LYS A 57 -18.13 -5.90 -3.97
CA LYS A 57 -19.07 -6.95 -3.61
C LYS A 57 -19.63 -6.82 -2.19
N TYR A 58 -18.78 -6.53 -1.21
CA TYR A 58 -19.13 -6.65 0.21
C TYR A 58 -19.23 -5.31 0.95
N LEU A 59 -18.54 -4.28 0.48
CA LEU A 59 -18.47 -2.94 1.07
C LEU A 59 -18.55 -1.87 -0.02
N PRO A 60 -19.60 -1.85 -0.86
CA PRO A 60 -19.67 -0.97 -2.04
C PRO A 60 -19.67 0.53 -1.71
N GLN A 61 -19.91 0.91 -0.46
CA GLN A 61 -19.81 2.28 0.01
C GLN A 61 -18.36 2.72 0.28
N VAL A 62 -17.42 1.77 0.47
CA VAL A 62 -15.98 2.06 0.64
C VAL A 62 -15.33 2.09 -0.73
N HIS A 63 -14.58 3.15 -1.01
CA HIS A 63 -13.98 3.34 -2.32
C HIS A 63 -12.49 3.01 -2.34
N ALA A 64 -12.12 1.96 -3.07
CA ALA A 64 -10.73 1.63 -3.37
C ALA A 64 -10.35 2.26 -4.72
N PHE A 65 -9.46 3.25 -4.71
CA PHE A 65 -9.09 4.00 -5.91
C PHE A 65 -8.43 3.13 -6.97
N GLU A 66 -8.55 3.54 -8.22
CA GLU A 66 -7.81 2.92 -9.30
C GLU A 66 -6.33 3.25 -9.18
N ASN A 67 -5.50 2.23 -9.35
CA ASN A 67 -4.06 2.36 -9.21
C ASN A 67 -3.40 2.39 -10.60
N GLU A 68 -2.80 3.51 -10.97
CA GLU A 68 -2.06 3.68 -12.23
C GLU A 68 -0.59 3.26 -12.12
N GLY A 69 -0.10 3.05 -10.90
CA GLY A 69 1.29 2.65 -10.63
C GLY A 69 1.56 2.28 -9.19
N ALA A 70 2.74 1.79 -8.91
CA ALA A 70 3.17 1.29 -7.61
C ALA A 70 2.35 0.07 -7.10
N PHE A 71 2.61 -0.33 -5.87
CA PHE A 71 2.04 -1.52 -5.24
C PHE A 71 1.17 -1.18 -4.03
N VAL A 72 0.78 0.06 -3.89
CA VAL A 72 -0.06 0.55 -2.78
C VAL A 72 -1.43 0.97 -3.29
N LEU A 73 -2.46 0.68 -2.54
CA LEU A 73 -3.84 1.02 -2.84
C LEU A 73 -4.35 2.03 -1.81
N TRP A 74 -4.96 3.11 -2.30
CA TRP A 74 -5.59 4.13 -1.46
C TRP A 74 -7.06 3.80 -1.28
N ILE A 75 -7.57 3.85 -0.04
CA ILE A 75 -8.93 3.43 0.32
C ILE A 75 -9.61 4.55 1.10
N ASP A 76 -10.80 4.93 0.67
CA ASP A 76 -11.67 5.93 1.29
C ASP A 76 -12.75 5.26 2.15
N TRP A 77 -12.68 5.45 3.46
CA TRP A 77 -13.60 4.89 4.44
C TRP A 77 -14.64 5.90 4.95
N ARG A 78 -14.60 7.14 4.48
CA ARG A 78 -15.44 8.24 5.00
C ARG A 78 -16.93 7.94 4.94
N SER A 79 -17.36 7.14 4.00
CA SER A 79 -18.75 6.68 3.84
C SER A 79 -19.27 5.85 5.01
N LEU A 80 -18.39 5.28 5.85
CA LEU A 80 -18.81 4.56 7.06
C LEU A 80 -19.26 5.50 8.19
N GLY A 81 -19.00 6.81 8.07
CA GLY A 81 -19.39 7.81 9.07
C GLY A 81 -18.69 7.66 10.43
N LEU A 82 -17.54 6.96 10.46
CA LEU A 82 -16.74 6.78 11.66
C LEU A 82 -15.84 8.01 11.89
N SER A 83 -15.67 8.36 13.19
CA SER A 83 -14.57 9.28 13.54
C SER A 83 -13.22 8.59 13.32
N GLN A 84 -12.14 9.36 13.19
CA GLN A 84 -10.80 8.81 12.93
C GLN A 84 -10.41 7.74 13.95
N SER A 85 -10.59 8.01 15.25
CA SER A 85 -10.29 7.05 16.31
C SER A 85 -11.13 5.77 16.24
N LYS A 86 -12.40 5.87 15.82
CA LYS A 86 -13.25 4.70 15.63
C LYS A 86 -12.87 3.92 14.38
N LEU A 87 -12.42 4.60 13.34
CA LEU A 87 -11.91 3.94 12.14
C LEU A 87 -10.65 3.13 12.45
N HIS A 88 -9.71 3.70 13.21
CA HIS A 88 -8.52 2.96 13.66
C HIS A 88 -8.90 1.73 14.49
N ALA A 89 -9.74 1.91 15.52
CA ALA A 89 -10.19 0.78 16.36
C ALA A 89 -10.90 -0.30 15.53
N PHE A 90 -11.75 0.08 14.57
CA PHE A 90 -12.41 -0.86 13.67
C PHE A 90 -11.40 -1.64 12.82
N LEU A 91 -10.45 -0.95 12.17
CA LEU A 91 -9.51 -1.60 11.26
C LEU A 91 -8.47 -2.44 12.01
N GLU A 92 -7.88 -1.92 13.09
CA GLU A 92 -6.76 -2.55 13.77
C GLU A 92 -7.19 -3.59 14.80
N GLU A 93 -8.18 -3.25 15.67
CA GLU A 93 -8.55 -4.09 16.79
C GLU A 93 -9.61 -5.13 16.42
N GLN A 94 -10.58 -4.75 15.58
CA GLN A 94 -11.70 -5.64 15.24
C GLN A 94 -11.44 -6.41 13.95
N ALA A 95 -11.01 -5.72 12.90
CA ALA A 95 -10.78 -6.33 11.59
C ALA A 95 -9.37 -6.92 11.43
N LEU A 96 -8.41 -6.59 12.31
CA LEU A 96 -7.00 -6.96 12.15
C LEU A 96 -6.47 -6.63 10.75
N PHE A 97 -6.95 -5.52 10.20
CA PHE A 97 -6.66 -5.03 8.86
C PHE A 97 -5.69 -3.86 8.97
N LEU A 98 -4.40 -4.19 9.12
CA LEU A 98 -3.34 -3.21 9.32
C LEU A 98 -2.97 -2.53 8.01
N THR A 99 -3.11 -1.22 7.98
CA THR A 99 -2.80 -0.34 6.85
C THR A 99 -2.17 0.94 7.37
N ASP A 100 -1.48 1.68 6.50
CA ASP A 100 -0.96 2.99 6.89
C ASP A 100 -2.11 4.00 6.96
N HIS A 101 -2.09 4.87 7.96
CA HIS A 101 -3.13 5.88 8.15
C HIS A 101 -2.96 7.05 7.19
N GLY A 102 -4.07 7.52 6.61
CA GLY A 102 -4.04 8.58 5.61
C GLY A 102 -3.54 9.92 6.12
N GLU A 103 -3.79 10.24 7.39
CA GLU A 103 -3.32 11.48 8.02
C GLU A 103 -1.79 11.60 8.09
N GLU A 104 -1.05 10.51 8.02
CA GLU A 104 0.42 10.51 7.95
C GLU A 104 0.93 11.12 6.63
N TYR A 105 0.07 11.19 5.62
CA TYR A 105 0.38 11.72 4.29
C TYR A 105 -0.03 13.19 4.09
N GLY A 106 -0.54 13.83 5.14
CA GLY A 106 -0.81 15.26 5.15
C GLY A 106 -2.29 15.64 5.28
N LEU A 107 -2.56 16.93 5.08
CA LEU A 107 -3.90 17.49 5.22
C LEU A 107 -4.89 16.83 4.25
N GLY A 108 -6.06 16.42 4.78
CA GLY A 108 -7.11 15.76 4.01
C GLY A 108 -6.97 14.24 3.94
N GLY A 109 -5.98 13.65 4.63
CA GLY A 109 -5.82 12.18 4.73
C GLY A 109 -6.74 11.52 5.74
N GLU A 110 -7.50 12.27 6.53
CA GLU A 110 -8.46 11.72 7.49
C GLU A 110 -9.55 10.88 6.81
N GLY A 111 -9.83 9.71 7.35
CA GLY A 111 -10.80 8.77 6.78
C GLY A 111 -10.28 7.95 5.60
N PHE A 112 -8.99 8.05 5.29
CA PHE A 112 -8.31 7.24 4.28
C PHE A 112 -7.28 6.31 4.90
N THR A 113 -6.96 5.23 4.16
CA THR A 113 -5.82 4.37 4.46
C THR A 113 -5.07 3.99 3.19
N ARG A 114 -3.78 3.61 3.36
CA ARG A 114 -2.94 3.08 2.30
C ARG A 114 -2.61 1.61 2.56
N MET A 115 -3.05 0.73 1.69
CA MET A 115 -2.79 -0.71 1.77
C MET A 115 -1.62 -1.11 0.88
N ASN A 116 -0.63 -1.82 1.42
CA ASN A 116 0.45 -2.41 0.65
C ASN A 116 0.00 -3.77 0.07
N LEU A 117 0.12 -3.94 -1.24
CA LEU A 117 -0.28 -5.14 -1.98
C LEU A 117 0.89 -5.95 -2.57
N ALA A 118 2.13 -5.52 -2.30
CA ALA A 118 3.33 -6.30 -2.59
C ALA A 118 3.56 -7.38 -1.49
N THR A 119 2.55 -8.19 -1.24
CA THR A 119 2.51 -9.24 -0.21
C THR A 119 1.91 -10.53 -0.78
N PRO A 120 2.15 -11.69 -0.16
CA PRO A 120 1.55 -12.95 -0.62
C PRO A 120 0.02 -12.87 -0.66
N ARG A 121 -0.57 -13.37 -1.75
CA ARG A 121 -2.04 -13.36 -1.96
C ARG A 121 -2.83 -14.03 -0.85
N ALA A 122 -2.23 -15.02 -0.19
CA ALA A 122 -2.84 -15.69 0.95
C ALA A 122 -3.07 -14.72 2.12
N GLU A 123 -2.11 -13.85 2.39
CA GLU A 123 -2.23 -12.83 3.45
C GLU A 123 -3.26 -11.76 3.09
N VAL A 124 -3.30 -11.34 1.82
CA VAL A 124 -4.37 -10.43 1.34
C VAL A 124 -5.74 -11.04 1.57
N LYS A 125 -5.95 -12.30 1.18
CA LYS A 125 -7.24 -13.00 1.38
C LYS A 125 -7.62 -13.09 2.85
N LYS A 126 -6.68 -13.48 3.71
CA LYS A 126 -6.89 -13.58 5.15
C LYS A 126 -7.29 -12.23 5.75
N ALA A 127 -6.60 -11.16 5.38
CA ALA A 127 -6.93 -9.80 5.84
C ALA A 127 -8.35 -9.39 5.40
N LEU A 128 -8.74 -9.71 4.16
CA LEU A 128 -10.08 -9.43 3.65
C LEU A 128 -11.18 -10.27 4.35
N GLU A 129 -10.87 -11.51 4.73
CA GLU A 129 -11.79 -12.37 5.50
C GLU A 129 -12.05 -11.79 6.90
N HIS A 130 -11.01 -11.34 7.59
CA HIS A 130 -11.13 -10.68 8.87
C HIS A 130 -11.94 -9.37 8.75
N LEU A 131 -11.62 -8.56 7.75
CA LEU A 131 -12.35 -7.32 7.47
C LEU A 131 -13.85 -7.59 7.23
N LEU A 132 -14.17 -8.64 6.46
CA LEU A 132 -15.57 -9.01 6.19
C LEU A 132 -16.32 -9.42 7.47
N SER A 133 -15.68 -10.21 8.35
CA SER A 133 -16.27 -10.61 9.62
C SER A 133 -16.60 -9.39 10.49
N ALA A 134 -15.59 -8.54 10.71
CA ALA A 134 -15.77 -7.32 11.50
C ALA A 134 -16.80 -6.36 10.89
N ALA A 135 -16.81 -6.23 9.54
CA ALA A 135 -17.77 -5.38 8.86
C ALA A 135 -19.22 -5.88 9.00
N LYS A 136 -19.44 -7.20 9.01
CA LYS A 136 -20.76 -7.79 9.27
C LYS A 136 -21.22 -7.56 10.71
N GLU A 137 -20.34 -7.76 11.68
CA GLU A 137 -20.62 -7.54 13.11
C GLU A 137 -21.00 -6.08 13.41
N ASN A 138 -20.42 -5.13 12.66
CA ASN A 138 -20.71 -3.71 12.78
C ASN A 138 -21.84 -3.22 11.85
N GLY A 139 -22.44 -4.10 11.04
CA GLY A 139 -23.53 -3.75 10.13
C GLY A 139 -23.09 -2.95 8.89
N PHE A 140 -21.81 -2.94 8.56
CA PHE A 140 -21.26 -2.25 7.39
C PHE A 140 -21.31 -3.13 6.12
N ALA A 141 -21.24 -4.44 6.26
CA ALA A 141 -21.34 -5.40 5.14
C ALA A 141 -22.70 -6.08 5.09
N ARG A 142 -23.12 -6.44 3.88
CA ARG A 142 -24.32 -7.23 3.60
C ARG A 142 -24.05 -8.73 3.66
#